data_2c120bd019861e8182f1c433c727ef1a
#
_entry.id   2c120bd019861e8182f1c433c727ef1a
#
_cell.length_a   1.000
_cell.length_b   1.000
_cell.length_c   1.000
_cell.angle_alpha   90.00
_cell.angle_beta   90.00
_cell.angle_gamma   90.00
#
_symmetry.space_group_name_H-M   'P 1'
#
loop_
_entity.id
_entity.type
_entity.pdbx_description
1 polymer ?
#
loop_
_entity_poly.entity_id
_entity_poly.type
_entity_poly.pdbx_seq_one_letter_code
_entity_poly.pdbx_strand_id
1 'polypeptide(L)'
;LTNVLVVFKKNFEQVHDESLRKVTKILDDVKDRFDVKFDLTAREKVRRADFIGRDLVVVLGGDGTLTSISHNIDADTPVIGVNSHPIDDDPAGSFGFYMDSNVHTFADDIVTALKGEAIINQVPRLQAIIDTTSGNRFTTDPAMNDLLIANTHQYAPSKYHLRRGGKKCKQQSSGIVFSTWLGQGAWLNHILEKDTMNQLLTRVNETEISNHYFVVAREIPHQQRIEDEWSWF
;
A
#
# COMPACT_ATOMS: atom_id res chain seq x y z
N LEU A 1 -6.92 -20.65 -19.67
CA LEU A 1 -6.32 -20.94 -18.35
C LEU A 1 -5.98 -19.65 -17.64
N THR A 2 -6.65 -19.35 -16.54
CA THR A 2 -6.41 -18.17 -15.71
C THR A 2 -5.28 -18.46 -14.72
N ASN A 3 -4.23 -17.63 -14.68
CA ASN A 3 -3.08 -17.80 -13.80
C ASN A 3 -3.21 -16.91 -12.56
N VAL A 4 -3.41 -17.50 -11.40
CA VAL A 4 -3.59 -16.80 -10.14
C VAL A 4 -2.40 -17.04 -9.21
N LEU A 5 -1.81 -15.94 -8.70
CA LEU A 5 -0.80 -16.01 -7.64
C LEU A 5 -1.48 -15.78 -6.30
N VAL A 6 -1.28 -16.68 -5.35
CA VAL A 6 -1.73 -16.54 -3.97
C VAL A 6 -0.54 -16.29 -3.07
N VAL A 7 -0.46 -15.08 -2.51
CA VAL A 7 0.60 -14.70 -1.56
C VAL A 7 0.02 -14.70 -0.16
N PHE A 8 0.62 -15.45 0.75
CA PHE A 8 0.11 -15.59 2.12
C PHE A 8 1.14 -15.15 3.17
N LYS A 9 0.64 -14.58 4.26
CA LYS A 9 1.43 -14.29 5.45
C LYS A 9 1.77 -15.60 6.14
N LYS A 10 3.07 -15.83 6.35
CA LYS A 10 3.55 -16.94 7.17
C LYS A 10 4.12 -16.38 8.46
N ASN A 11 3.52 -16.70 9.59
CA ASN A 11 4.05 -16.39 10.90
C ASN A 11 3.77 -17.56 11.87
N PHE A 12 4.15 -17.41 13.13
CA PHE A 12 3.96 -18.43 14.16
C PHE A 12 2.56 -18.43 14.78
N GLU A 13 1.66 -17.56 14.34
CA GLU A 13 0.30 -17.49 14.87
C GLU A 13 -0.59 -18.53 14.16
N GLN A 14 -1.19 -19.39 14.95
CA GLN A 14 -2.03 -20.50 14.47
C GLN A 14 -3.21 -20.03 13.60
N VAL A 15 -3.77 -18.86 13.87
CA VAL A 15 -4.89 -18.29 13.13
C VAL A 15 -4.60 -18.13 11.64
N HIS A 16 -3.37 -17.75 11.27
CA HIS A 16 -3.00 -17.61 9.87
C HIS A 16 -2.86 -18.95 9.15
N ASP A 17 -2.41 -19.99 9.86
CA ASP A 17 -2.34 -21.34 9.32
C ASP A 17 -3.74 -21.93 9.11
N GLU A 18 -4.68 -21.66 10.01
CA GLU A 18 -6.08 -22.07 9.87
C GLU A 18 -6.75 -21.39 8.69
N SER A 19 -6.53 -20.08 8.55
CA SER A 19 -7.04 -19.29 7.42
C SER A 19 -6.45 -19.79 6.09
N LEU A 20 -5.16 -20.10 6.05
CA LEU A 20 -4.52 -20.67 4.87
C LEU A 20 -5.13 -22.02 4.47
N ARG A 21 -5.39 -22.91 5.44
CA ARG A 21 -6.04 -24.20 5.16
C ARG A 21 -7.45 -24.03 4.59
N LYS A 22 -8.26 -23.11 5.16
CA LYS A 22 -9.60 -22.82 4.65
C LYS A 22 -9.56 -22.28 3.22
N VAL A 23 -8.69 -21.29 2.97
CA VAL A 23 -8.52 -20.70 1.64
C VAL A 23 -8.03 -21.73 0.64
N THR A 24 -7.04 -22.58 0.99
CA THR A 24 -6.52 -23.63 0.11
C THR A 24 -7.62 -24.61 -0.29
N LYS A 25 -8.47 -25.02 0.65
CA LYS A 25 -9.61 -25.90 0.36
C LYS A 25 -10.59 -25.26 -0.64
N ILE A 26 -10.92 -23.96 -0.45
CA ILE A 26 -11.76 -23.20 -1.39
C ILE A 26 -11.12 -23.18 -2.78
N LEU A 27 -9.82 -22.91 -2.87
CA LEU A 27 -9.10 -22.88 -4.14
C LEU A 27 -9.09 -24.24 -4.85
N ASP A 28 -9.01 -25.34 -4.11
CA ASP A 28 -9.09 -26.69 -4.69
C ASP A 28 -10.49 -26.96 -5.24
N ASP A 29 -11.55 -26.60 -4.51
CA ASP A 29 -12.94 -26.71 -4.98
C ASP A 29 -13.21 -25.84 -6.24
N VAL A 30 -12.55 -24.69 -6.33
CA VAL A 30 -12.66 -23.77 -7.48
C VAL A 30 -11.95 -24.31 -8.72
N LYS A 31 -10.80 -24.98 -8.59
CA LYS A 31 -10.08 -25.62 -9.70
C LYS A 31 -10.93 -26.63 -10.46
N ASP A 32 -11.81 -27.34 -9.77
CA ASP A 32 -12.68 -28.34 -10.38
C ASP A 32 -13.79 -27.71 -11.26
N ARG A 33 -14.05 -26.42 -11.06
CA ARG A 33 -15.15 -25.68 -11.71
C ARG A 33 -14.67 -24.68 -12.77
N PHE A 34 -13.45 -24.22 -12.70
CA PHE A 34 -12.88 -23.19 -13.56
C PHE A 34 -11.53 -23.64 -14.13
N ASP A 35 -11.24 -23.24 -15.36
CA ASP A 35 -9.92 -23.44 -15.97
C ASP A 35 -8.90 -22.45 -15.37
N VAL A 36 -8.44 -22.74 -14.16
CA VAL A 36 -7.58 -21.86 -13.34
C VAL A 36 -6.41 -22.62 -12.73
N LYS A 37 -5.25 -21.95 -12.71
CA LYS A 37 -4.04 -22.42 -12.02
C LYS A 37 -3.76 -21.49 -10.83
N PHE A 38 -3.60 -22.06 -9.64
CA PHE A 38 -3.16 -21.36 -8.44
C PHE A 38 -1.72 -21.72 -8.09
N ASP A 39 -0.86 -20.70 -7.99
CA ASP A 39 0.48 -20.84 -7.44
C ASP A 39 0.51 -20.17 -6.05
N LEU A 40 0.86 -20.91 -5.00
CA LEU A 40 0.89 -20.43 -3.62
C LEU A 40 2.32 -20.14 -3.18
N THR A 41 2.57 -18.95 -2.65
CA THR A 41 3.90 -18.52 -2.21
C THR A 41 3.80 -17.71 -0.91
N ALA A 42 4.65 -18.01 0.07
CA ALA A 42 4.74 -17.21 1.28
C ALA A 42 5.32 -15.81 0.94
N ARG A 43 4.78 -14.76 1.57
CA ARG A 43 5.20 -13.36 1.37
C ARG A 43 6.72 -13.17 1.45
N GLU A 44 7.39 -13.87 2.36
CA GLU A 44 8.82 -13.77 2.59
C GLU A 44 9.67 -14.42 1.48
N LYS A 45 9.04 -15.20 0.61
CA LYS A 45 9.69 -15.91 -0.50
C LYS A 45 9.33 -15.39 -1.87
N VAL A 46 8.21 -14.63 -1.97
CA VAL A 46 7.72 -14.11 -3.24
C VAL A 46 8.72 -13.11 -3.84
N ARG A 47 8.93 -13.18 -5.14
CA ARG A 47 9.83 -12.32 -5.90
C ARG A 47 9.06 -11.62 -7.00
N ARG A 48 9.58 -10.53 -7.51
CA ARG A 48 8.97 -9.77 -8.63
C ARG A 48 8.62 -10.67 -9.82
N ALA A 49 9.47 -11.64 -10.13
CA ALA A 49 9.23 -12.58 -11.24
C ALA A 49 7.96 -13.43 -11.06
N ASP A 50 7.53 -13.68 -9.84
CA ASP A 50 6.34 -14.48 -9.55
C ASP A 50 5.04 -13.76 -9.93
N PHE A 51 5.08 -12.42 -10.06
CA PHE A 51 3.92 -11.60 -10.43
C PHE A 51 3.74 -11.44 -11.95
N ILE A 52 4.77 -11.77 -12.74
CA ILE A 52 4.74 -11.58 -14.19
C ILE A 52 3.73 -12.55 -14.84
N GLY A 53 2.83 -12.01 -15.66
CA GLY A 53 1.85 -12.80 -16.42
C GLY A 53 0.75 -13.40 -15.55
N ARG A 54 0.44 -12.76 -14.41
CA ARG A 54 -0.70 -13.13 -13.56
C ARG A 54 -1.95 -12.40 -14.00
N ASP A 55 -3.03 -13.13 -14.09
CA ASP A 55 -4.36 -12.57 -14.37
C ASP A 55 -5.03 -12.03 -13.10
N LEU A 56 -4.63 -12.57 -11.93
CA LEU A 56 -5.15 -12.18 -10.62
C LEU A 56 -4.11 -12.48 -9.53
N VAL A 57 -4.02 -11.61 -8.53
CA VAL A 57 -3.26 -11.83 -7.30
C VAL A 57 -4.21 -11.90 -6.11
N VAL A 58 -4.10 -12.94 -5.31
CA VAL A 58 -4.81 -13.08 -4.02
C VAL A 58 -3.80 -12.89 -2.90
N VAL A 59 -4.09 -12.00 -1.96
CA VAL A 59 -3.23 -11.71 -0.81
C VAL A 59 -3.93 -12.13 0.46
N LEU A 60 -3.48 -13.20 1.09
CA LEU A 60 -3.99 -13.70 2.36
C LEU A 60 -3.13 -13.17 3.52
N GLY A 61 -3.69 -12.27 4.30
CA GLY A 61 -2.97 -11.62 5.41
C GLY A 61 -3.72 -10.43 5.95
N GLY A 62 -3.03 -9.40 6.38
CA GLY A 62 -3.55 -8.08 6.71
C GLY A 62 -2.96 -7.02 5.77
N ASP A 63 -3.30 -5.74 5.99
CA ASP A 63 -2.85 -4.59 5.17
C ASP A 63 -1.35 -4.57 4.93
N GLY A 64 -0.55 -4.87 5.98
CA GLY A 64 0.91 -4.93 5.87
C GLY A 64 1.42 -6.04 4.94
N THR A 65 0.65 -7.11 4.72
CA THR A 65 0.99 -8.15 3.75
C THR A 65 0.84 -7.62 2.33
N LEU A 66 -0.28 -6.96 2.03
CA LEU A 66 -0.53 -6.38 0.72
C LEU A 66 0.45 -5.25 0.41
N THR A 67 0.60 -4.28 1.30
CA THR A 67 1.48 -3.12 1.09
C THR A 67 2.93 -3.53 0.87
N SER A 68 3.40 -4.59 1.56
CA SER A 68 4.78 -5.08 1.42
C SER A 68 5.09 -5.71 0.06
N ILE A 69 4.10 -6.15 -0.71
CA ILE A 69 4.29 -6.78 -2.04
C ILE A 69 3.73 -5.95 -3.19
N SER A 70 2.92 -4.93 -2.91
CA SER A 70 2.19 -4.14 -3.89
C SER A 70 3.10 -3.50 -4.95
N HIS A 71 4.34 -3.17 -4.59
CA HIS A 71 5.34 -2.60 -5.51
C HIS A 71 5.78 -3.57 -6.63
N ASN A 72 5.52 -4.87 -6.48
CA ASN A 72 5.82 -5.89 -7.51
C ASN A 72 4.65 -6.17 -8.44
N ILE A 73 3.44 -5.67 -8.14
CA ILE A 73 2.22 -5.92 -8.90
C ILE A 73 2.08 -4.85 -9.98
N ASP A 74 1.85 -5.28 -11.21
CA ASP A 74 1.63 -4.38 -12.33
C ASP A 74 0.31 -3.61 -12.18
N ALA A 75 0.19 -2.47 -12.87
CA ALA A 75 -0.96 -1.57 -12.73
C ALA A 75 -2.28 -2.21 -13.18
N ASP A 76 -2.21 -3.14 -14.13
CA ASP A 76 -3.38 -3.78 -14.75
C ASP A 76 -3.75 -5.11 -14.10
N THR A 77 -2.94 -5.62 -13.15
CA THR A 77 -3.22 -6.88 -12.47
C THR A 77 -4.15 -6.66 -11.29
N PRO A 78 -5.38 -7.20 -11.31
CA PRO A 78 -6.32 -7.08 -10.19
C PRO A 78 -5.83 -7.86 -8.96
N VAL A 79 -6.24 -7.39 -7.78
CA VAL A 79 -5.86 -7.96 -6.49
C VAL A 79 -7.08 -8.16 -5.62
N ILE A 80 -7.16 -9.34 -4.98
CA ILE A 80 -8.11 -9.60 -3.89
C ILE A 80 -7.33 -9.66 -2.59
N GLY A 81 -7.64 -8.76 -1.66
CA GLY A 81 -7.15 -8.82 -0.28
C GLY A 81 -8.09 -9.68 0.57
N VAL A 82 -7.53 -10.70 1.21
CA VAL A 82 -8.26 -11.62 2.10
C VAL A 82 -7.72 -11.48 3.51
N ASN A 83 -8.51 -10.89 4.41
CA ASN A 83 -8.11 -10.75 5.80
C ASN A 83 -8.05 -12.13 6.49
N SER A 84 -6.85 -12.54 6.86
CA SER A 84 -6.63 -13.83 7.52
C SER A 84 -6.91 -13.82 9.03
N HIS A 85 -7.02 -12.63 9.62
CA HIS A 85 -7.28 -12.41 11.04
C HIS A 85 -8.02 -11.09 11.24
N PRO A 86 -9.34 -11.03 10.95
CA PRO A 86 -10.13 -9.80 11.09
C PRO A 86 -10.24 -9.36 12.55
N ILE A 87 -10.21 -8.04 12.77
CA ILE A 87 -10.43 -7.46 14.12
C ILE A 87 -11.84 -7.73 14.66
N ASP A 88 -12.80 -7.95 13.79
CA ASP A 88 -14.18 -8.28 14.15
C ASP A 88 -14.29 -9.67 14.77
N ASP A 89 -13.38 -10.60 14.40
CA ASP A 89 -13.33 -11.94 14.95
C ASP A 89 -12.47 -11.99 16.23
N ASP A 90 -11.42 -11.16 16.30
CA ASP A 90 -10.48 -11.10 17.42
C ASP A 90 -9.90 -9.68 17.55
N PRO A 91 -9.98 -9.03 18.73
CA PRO A 91 -9.41 -7.71 18.97
C PRO A 91 -7.91 -7.56 18.66
N ALA A 92 -7.15 -8.66 18.60
CA ALA A 92 -5.75 -8.69 18.18
C ALA A 92 -5.58 -8.73 16.65
N GLY A 93 -6.68 -8.80 15.92
CA GLY A 93 -6.72 -8.90 14.48
C GLY A 93 -6.38 -7.61 13.73
N SER A 94 -6.42 -7.69 12.41
CA SER A 94 -6.19 -6.57 11.49
C SER A 94 -7.50 -5.89 11.13
N PHE A 95 -7.46 -4.55 11.01
CA PHE A 95 -8.59 -3.78 10.50
C PHE A 95 -8.92 -4.16 9.05
N GLY A 96 -7.90 -4.44 8.23
CA GLY A 96 -8.10 -4.90 6.86
C GLY A 96 -8.62 -3.81 5.92
N PHE A 97 -8.01 -2.62 5.96
CA PHE A 97 -8.41 -1.49 5.11
C PHE A 97 -8.39 -1.82 3.61
N TYR A 98 -7.44 -2.66 3.19
CA TYR A 98 -7.31 -3.14 1.81
C TYR A 98 -7.86 -4.55 1.60
N MET A 99 -8.50 -5.13 2.61
CA MET A 99 -8.93 -6.52 2.62
C MET A 99 -10.45 -6.60 2.55
N ASP A 100 -11.01 -6.47 1.36
CA ASP A 100 -12.47 -6.52 1.16
C ASP A 100 -13.04 -7.93 1.37
N SER A 101 -12.19 -8.96 1.34
CA SER A 101 -12.55 -10.36 1.58
C SER A 101 -11.98 -10.87 2.90
N ASN A 102 -12.54 -11.95 3.40
CA ASN A 102 -12.04 -12.72 4.54
C ASN A 102 -12.30 -14.21 4.32
N VAL A 103 -11.93 -15.06 5.27
CA VAL A 103 -12.08 -16.52 5.14
C VAL A 103 -13.53 -17.00 5.02
N HIS A 104 -14.52 -16.18 5.34
CA HIS A 104 -15.94 -16.52 5.27
C HIS A 104 -16.56 -16.11 3.92
N THR A 105 -16.08 -15.03 3.31
CA THR A 105 -16.61 -14.50 2.05
C THR A 105 -15.80 -14.93 0.83
N PHE A 106 -14.57 -15.37 1.02
CA PHE A 106 -13.61 -15.64 -0.06
C PHE A 106 -14.12 -16.62 -1.12
N ALA A 107 -14.96 -17.61 -0.74
CA ALA A 107 -15.50 -18.57 -1.70
C ALA A 107 -16.35 -17.91 -2.77
N ASP A 108 -17.16 -16.94 -2.40
CA ASP A 108 -18.02 -16.20 -3.33
C ASP A 108 -17.21 -15.13 -4.07
N ASP A 109 -16.28 -14.46 -3.37
CA ASP A 109 -15.47 -13.38 -3.93
C ASP A 109 -14.55 -13.89 -5.05
N ILE A 110 -13.87 -15.02 -4.85
CA ILE A 110 -12.99 -15.61 -5.88
C ILE A 110 -13.79 -16.07 -7.11
N VAL A 111 -14.96 -16.65 -6.91
CA VAL A 111 -15.84 -17.06 -8.01
C VAL A 111 -16.33 -15.84 -8.81
N THR A 112 -16.71 -14.78 -8.12
CA THR A 112 -17.16 -13.52 -8.73
C THR A 112 -16.03 -12.90 -9.56
N ALA A 113 -14.80 -12.89 -9.02
CA ALA A 113 -13.62 -12.39 -9.73
C ALA A 113 -13.27 -13.23 -10.96
N LEU A 114 -13.30 -14.57 -10.85
CA LEU A 114 -12.99 -15.46 -11.98
C LEU A 114 -14.04 -15.39 -13.09
N LYS A 115 -15.27 -14.99 -12.79
CA LYS A 115 -16.32 -14.71 -13.78
C LYS A 115 -16.17 -13.34 -14.44
N GLY A 116 -15.29 -12.46 -13.92
CA GLY A 116 -15.17 -11.08 -14.36
C GLY A 116 -16.34 -10.18 -13.91
N GLU A 117 -17.05 -10.58 -12.86
CA GLU A 117 -18.21 -9.86 -12.31
C GLU A 117 -17.84 -8.98 -11.11
N ALA A 118 -16.59 -9.04 -10.64
CA ALA A 118 -16.12 -8.26 -9.51
C ALA A 118 -15.98 -6.76 -9.87
N ILE A 119 -16.36 -5.90 -8.94
CA ILE A 119 -16.13 -4.45 -9.04
C ILE A 119 -14.66 -4.18 -8.71
N ILE A 120 -13.93 -3.58 -9.64
CA ILE A 120 -12.51 -3.25 -9.46
C ILE A 120 -12.36 -1.79 -9.10
N ASN A 121 -11.84 -1.52 -7.91
CA ASN A 121 -11.46 -0.19 -7.47
C ASN A 121 -9.99 0.10 -7.84
N GLN A 122 -9.74 1.20 -8.53
CA GLN A 122 -8.38 1.64 -8.82
C GLN A 122 -7.83 2.44 -7.65
N VAL A 123 -6.63 2.09 -7.20
CA VAL A 123 -5.93 2.77 -6.12
C VAL A 123 -4.68 3.48 -6.66
N PRO A 124 -4.42 4.74 -6.27
CA PRO A 124 -3.24 5.47 -6.69
C PRO A 124 -2.00 4.91 -6.01
N ARG A 125 -0.86 4.98 -6.71
CA ARG A 125 0.46 4.69 -6.16
C ARG A 125 1.41 5.84 -6.49
N LEU A 126 2.29 6.18 -5.55
CA LEU A 126 3.33 7.19 -5.74
C LEU A 126 4.62 6.55 -6.27
N GLN A 127 5.24 7.24 -7.22
CA GLN A 127 6.53 6.86 -7.75
C GLN A 127 7.41 8.10 -7.91
N ALA A 128 8.66 8.03 -7.51
CA ALA A 128 9.61 9.13 -7.68
C ALA A 128 10.57 8.85 -8.85
N ILE A 129 10.86 9.91 -9.60
CA ILE A 129 11.95 9.94 -10.57
C ILE A 129 13.11 10.69 -9.92
N ILE A 130 14.28 10.06 -9.88
CA ILE A 130 15.48 10.58 -9.25
C ILE A 130 16.53 10.83 -10.32
N ASP A 131 16.87 12.10 -10.51
CA ASP A 131 18.01 12.50 -11.32
C ASP A 131 19.20 12.79 -10.41
N THR A 132 20.29 12.06 -10.60
CA THR A 132 21.51 12.23 -9.79
C THR A 132 22.41 13.32 -10.36
N THR A 133 23.29 13.87 -9.54
CA THR A 133 24.32 14.81 -9.98
C THR A 133 25.34 14.20 -10.96
N SER A 134 25.45 12.86 -10.97
CA SER A 134 26.26 12.11 -11.95
C SER A 134 25.57 11.88 -13.30
N GLY A 135 24.34 12.36 -13.46
CA GLY A 135 23.58 12.26 -14.71
C GLY A 135 22.77 10.94 -14.87
N ASN A 136 22.75 10.09 -13.84
CA ASN A 136 21.90 8.90 -13.88
C ASN A 136 20.47 9.22 -13.48
N ARG A 137 19.50 8.54 -14.11
CA ARG A 137 18.07 8.61 -13.79
C ARG A 137 17.57 7.27 -13.27
N PHE A 138 16.89 7.31 -12.16
CA PHE A 138 16.25 6.15 -11.54
C PHE A 138 14.77 6.44 -11.29
N THR A 139 13.97 5.38 -11.37
CA THR A 139 12.57 5.42 -10.96
C THR A 139 12.40 4.47 -9.78
N THR A 140 11.77 4.93 -8.69
CA THR A 140 11.51 4.07 -7.54
C THR A 140 10.44 3.04 -7.86
N ASP A 141 10.35 1.99 -7.05
CA ASP A 141 9.16 1.15 -7.06
C ASP A 141 7.93 1.97 -6.61
N PRO A 142 6.72 1.63 -7.10
CA PRO A 142 5.49 2.34 -6.74
C PRO A 142 5.07 2.04 -5.29
N ALA A 143 4.76 3.08 -4.53
CA ALA A 143 4.30 3.00 -3.14
C ALA A 143 2.78 3.21 -3.04
N MET A 144 2.08 2.35 -2.33
CA MET A 144 0.64 2.53 -2.06
C MET A 144 0.40 3.61 -1.00
N ASN A 145 1.17 3.60 0.08
CA ASN A 145 0.99 4.54 1.19
C ASN A 145 1.96 5.71 1.08
N ASP A 146 3.23 5.47 1.38
CA ASP A 146 4.18 6.54 1.66
C ASP A 146 5.49 6.32 0.91
N LEU A 147 6.13 7.45 0.54
CA LEU A 147 7.46 7.51 -0.02
C LEU A 147 8.28 8.49 0.82
N LEU A 148 9.33 7.98 1.49
CA LEU A 148 10.23 8.78 2.31
C LEU A 148 11.46 9.20 1.51
N ILE A 149 11.79 10.50 1.56
CA ILE A 149 13.07 11.02 1.13
C ILE A 149 13.80 11.56 2.35
N ALA A 150 14.93 10.93 2.70
CA ALA A 150 15.71 11.27 3.88
C ALA A 150 17.20 11.07 3.64
N ASN A 151 18.02 11.58 4.57
CA ASN A 151 19.44 11.27 4.61
C ASN A 151 19.64 9.77 4.86
N THR A 152 20.62 9.16 4.21
CA THR A 152 20.99 7.76 4.44
C THR A 152 21.47 7.51 5.86
N HIS A 153 22.03 8.52 6.51
CA HIS A 153 22.39 8.48 7.93
C HIS A 153 21.25 9.05 8.77
N GLN A 154 20.58 8.20 9.53
CA GLN A 154 19.38 8.57 10.31
C GLN A 154 19.61 9.68 11.35
N TYR A 155 20.85 9.84 11.86
CA TYR A 155 21.23 10.90 12.79
C TYR A 155 21.52 12.24 12.10
N ALA A 156 21.67 12.26 10.78
CA ALA A 156 21.98 13.48 10.04
C ALA A 156 20.71 14.10 9.45
N PRO A 157 20.54 15.42 9.58
CA PRO A 157 19.40 16.08 8.98
C PRO A 157 19.45 16.05 7.45
N SER A 158 18.30 15.88 6.85
CA SER A 158 18.08 16.03 5.41
C SER A 158 18.01 17.52 5.07
N LYS A 159 18.80 17.98 4.10
CA LYS A 159 18.77 19.35 3.59
C LYS A 159 18.36 19.31 2.12
N TYR A 160 17.29 20.01 1.79
CA TYR A 160 16.71 19.96 0.45
C TYR A 160 16.03 21.28 0.07
N HIS A 161 15.70 21.40 -1.21
CA HIS A 161 14.85 22.47 -1.71
C HIS A 161 13.58 21.84 -2.28
N LEU A 162 12.43 22.29 -1.80
CA LEU A 162 11.15 21.99 -2.43
C LEU A 162 10.84 23.04 -3.48
N ARG A 163 10.27 22.59 -4.60
CA ARG A 163 9.78 23.46 -5.66
C ARG A 163 8.40 22.99 -6.11
N ARG A 164 7.45 23.91 -6.16
CA ARG A 164 6.11 23.66 -6.70
C ARG A 164 5.51 24.94 -7.23
N GLY A 165 4.89 24.90 -8.42
CA GLY A 165 4.17 26.06 -8.97
C GLY A 165 5.00 27.35 -9.03
N GLY A 166 6.31 27.28 -9.33
CA GLY A 166 7.22 28.44 -9.34
C GLY A 166 7.75 28.87 -7.97
N LYS A 167 7.20 28.39 -6.88
CA LYS A 167 7.70 28.64 -5.53
C LYS A 167 8.87 27.68 -5.20
N LYS A 168 9.86 28.18 -4.48
CA LYS A 168 11.04 27.42 -4.02
C LYS A 168 11.29 27.71 -2.54
N CYS A 169 11.51 26.66 -1.75
CA CYS A 169 11.89 26.79 -0.35
C CYS A 169 13.05 25.87 0.00
N LYS A 170 13.90 26.34 0.89
CA LYS A 170 14.98 25.60 1.49
C LYS A 170 14.46 24.99 2.81
N GLN A 171 14.65 23.70 2.98
CA GLN A 171 14.17 22.97 4.14
C GLN A 171 15.28 22.13 4.77
N GLN A 172 15.22 21.97 6.08
CA GLN A 172 16.03 21.04 6.85
C GLN A 172 15.13 20.29 7.82
N SER A 173 15.18 18.97 7.79
CA SER A 173 14.34 18.12 8.66
C SER A 173 14.89 16.71 8.74
N SER A 174 14.23 15.80 9.47
CA SER A 174 14.57 14.37 9.46
C SER A 174 14.15 13.64 8.18
N GLY A 175 13.63 14.37 7.21
CA GLY A 175 13.17 13.86 5.92
C GLY A 175 11.81 14.42 5.54
N ILE A 176 11.38 14.10 4.34
CA ILE A 176 10.08 14.49 3.79
C ILE A 176 9.33 13.24 3.35
N VAL A 177 8.07 13.17 3.76
CA VAL A 177 7.14 12.09 3.40
C VAL A 177 6.17 12.60 2.35
N PHE A 178 6.07 11.85 1.26
CA PHE A 178 5.01 11.98 0.29
C PHE A 178 4.05 10.81 0.52
N SER A 179 2.77 11.10 0.72
CA SER A 179 1.78 10.07 1.02
C SER A 179 0.59 10.18 0.09
N THR A 180 0.08 9.03 -0.39
CA THR A 180 -1.22 8.97 -1.03
C THR A 180 -2.31 9.26 0.02
N TRP A 181 -3.54 9.48 -0.41
CA TRP A 181 -4.67 9.58 0.52
C TRP A 181 -4.88 8.28 1.32
N LEU A 182 -4.45 7.13 0.79
CA LEU A 182 -4.52 5.84 1.48
C LEU A 182 -3.58 5.78 2.69
N GLY A 183 -2.47 6.53 2.66
CA GLY A 183 -1.51 6.62 3.76
C GLY A 183 -2.07 7.27 5.03
N GLN A 184 -3.26 7.88 4.98
CA GLN A 184 -3.95 8.41 6.17
C GLN A 184 -4.24 7.33 7.23
N GLY A 185 -4.38 6.07 6.84
CA GLY A 185 -4.51 4.93 7.74
C GLY A 185 -3.18 4.31 8.19
N ALA A 186 -2.06 4.85 7.72
CA ALA A 186 -0.72 4.32 7.95
C ALA A 186 0.21 5.35 8.61
N TRP A 187 1.41 5.54 8.10
CA TRP A 187 2.43 6.39 8.73
C TRP A 187 2.05 7.87 8.79
N LEU A 188 1.37 8.40 7.78
CA LEU A 188 0.91 9.79 7.76
C LEU A 188 0.08 10.13 9.00
N ASN A 189 -0.77 9.21 9.46
CA ASN A 189 -1.59 9.37 10.68
C ASN A 189 -0.75 9.52 11.97
N HIS A 190 0.48 9.02 11.97
CA HIS A 190 1.39 9.16 13.11
C HIS A 190 2.27 10.41 13.05
N ILE A 191 2.38 11.03 11.87
CA ILE A 191 3.19 12.24 11.67
C ILE A 191 2.35 13.51 11.88
N LEU A 192 1.10 13.48 11.41
CA LEU A 192 0.18 14.62 11.53
C LEU A 192 -0.69 14.49 12.76
N GLU A 193 -0.89 15.62 13.42
CA GLU A 193 -1.91 15.73 14.46
C GLU A 193 -3.30 15.52 13.84
N LYS A 194 -4.19 14.86 14.58
CA LYS A 194 -5.54 14.51 14.12
C LYS A 194 -6.34 15.70 13.57
N ASP A 195 -6.24 16.85 14.23
CA ASP A 195 -6.95 18.05 13.79
C ASP A 195 -6.40 18.60 12.47
N THR A 196 -5.08 18.54 12.28
CA THR A 196 -4.43 18.91 11.01
C THR A 196 -4.86 17.98 9.89
N MET A 197 -4.92 16.66 10.14
CA MET A 197 -5.40 15.69 9.16
C MET A 197 -6.85 15.98 8.76
N ASN A 198 -7.73 16.20 9.73
CA ASN A 198 -9.13 16.51 9.46
C ASN A 198 -9.29 17.80 8.63
N GLN A 199 -8.51 18.85 8.93
CA GLN A 199 -8.51 20.09 8.15
C GLN A 199 -8.03 19.89 6.71
N LEU A 200 -7.05 19.03 6.48
CA LEU A 200 -6.58 18.71 5.14
C LEU A 200 -7.63 17.93 4.35
N LEU A 201 -8.26 16.93 4.97
CA LEU A 201 -9.29 16.12 4.33
C LEU A 201 -10.54 16.92 3.98
N THR A 202 -10.94 17.89 4.80
CA THR A 202 -12.10 18.75 4.50
C THR A 202 -11.90 19.70 3.31
N ARG A 203 -10.65 19.91 2.87
CA ARG A 203 -10.33 20.79 1.73
C ARG A 203 -10.33 20.08 0.38
N VAL A 204 -10.31 18.76 0.41
CA VAL A 204 -10.30 17.93 -0.80
C VAL A 204 -11.67 17.26 -0.89
N ASN A 205 -12.37 17.44 -2.01
CA ASN A 205 -13.61 16.71 -2.27
C ASN A 205 -13.30 15.22 -2.31
N GLU A 206 -14.17 14.38 -1.74
CA GLU A 206 -14.00 12.92 -1.71
C GLU A 206 -13.78 12.33 -3.11
N THR A 207 -14.39 12.87 -4.14
CA THR A 207 -14.23 12.44 -5.53
C THR A 207 -12.86 12.80 -6.14
N GLU A 208 -12.15 13.76 -5.57
CA GLU A 208 -10.86 14.24 -6.09
C GLU A 208 -9.68 13.77 -5.24
N ILE A 209 -9.94 13.23 -4.05
CA ILE A 209 -8.90 12.85 -3.08
C ILE A 209 -7.90 11.84 -3.67
N SER A 210 -8.37 10.95 -4.55
CA SER A 210 -7.52 9.96 -5.21
C SER A 210 -6.44 10.58 -6.12
N ASN A 211 -6.66 11.82 -6.58
CA ASN A 211 -5.71 12.54 -7.43
C ASN A 211 -4.75 13.43 -6.63
N HIS A 212 -4.84 13.41 -5.31
CA HIS A 212 -4.00 14.22 -4.43
C HIS A 212 -3.03 13.34 -3.64
N TYR A 213 -1.94 13.94 -3.22
CA TYR A 213 -1.00 13.36 -2.27
C TYR A 213 -0.60 14.39 -1.22
N PHE A 214 -0.29 13.92 -0.04
CA PHE A 214 0.18 14.74 1.06
C PHE A 214 1.70 14.85 1.05
N VAL A 215 2.21 16.02 1.45
CA VAL A 215 3.65 16.25 1.59
C VAL A 215 3.91 16.78 2.98
N VAL A 216 4.68 16.04 3.76
CA VAL A 216 4.95 16.37 5.16
C VAL A 216 6.44 16.31 5.45
N ALA A 217 7.03 17.42 5.89
CA ALA A 217 8.38 17.43 6.41
C ALA A 217 8.37 16.96 7.87
N ARG A 218 9.25 16.00 8.18
CA ARG A 218 9.34 15.40 9.52
C ARG A 218 10.30 16.18 10.41
N GLU A 219 9.90 16.39 11.67
CA GLU A 219 10.77 16.92 12.72
C GLU A 219 11.54 18.19 12.28
N ILE A 220 10.81 19.19 11.81
CA ILE A 220 11.36 20.48 11.42
C ILE A 220 11.92 21.17 12.69
N PRO A 221 13.17 21.69 12.69
CA PRO A 221 13.71 22.46 13.79
C PRO A 221 12.79 23.63 14.17
N HIS A 222 12.58 23.86 15.47
CA HIS A 222 11.63 24.85 15.99
C HIS A 222 11.80 26.25 15.39
N GLN A 223 13.04 26.64 15.09
CA GLN A 223 13.35 27.94 14.46
C GLN A 223 12.82 28.10 13.04
N GLN A 224 12.63 26.99 12.31
CA GLN A 224 12.09 27.01 10.92
C GLN A 224 10.57 26.93 10.87
N ARG A 225 9.91 26.53 11.96
CA ARG A 225 8.44 26.48 12.02
C ARG A 225 7.77 27.85 11.99
N ILE A 226 8.51 28.92 12.31
CA ILE A 226 7.98 30.29 12.42
C ILE A 226 7.94 30.97 11.03
N GLU A 227 8.72 30.50 10.06
CA GLU A 227 8.80 31.09 8.71
C GLU A 227 7.87 30.40 7.69
N ASP A 228 7.07 29.41 8.13
CA ASP A 228 6.42 28.48 7.22
C ASP A 228 5.00 28.86 6.83
N GLU A 229 4.87 29.52 5.70
CA GLU A 229 3.70 29.43 4.80
C GLU A 229 3.53 28.05 4.13
N TRP A 230 4.15 27.00 4.72
CA TRP A 230 4.33 25.67 4.09
C TRP A 230 3.22 24.67 4.32
N SER A 231 2.31 24.97 5.19
CA SER A 231 1.18 24.09 5.51
C SER A 231 0.21 23.82 4.35
N TRP A 232 0.54 24.30 3.13
CA TRP A 232 -0.46 24.37 2.05
C TRP A 232 0.08 23.99 0.65
N PHE A 233 0.85 22.90 0.59
CA PHE A 233 1.18 22.29 -0.69
C PHE A 233 0.43 21.02 -0.92
#